data_10be93f384c0d6292503dc1b497517a9
#
_entry.id   10be93f384c0d6292503dc1b497517a9
#
_cell.length_a   1.000
_cell.length_b   1.000
_cell.length_c   1.000
_cell.angle_alpha   90.00
_cell.angle_beta   90.00
_cell.angle_gamma   90.00
#
_symmetry.space_group_name_H-M   'P 1'
#
loop_
_entity.id
_entity.type
_entity.pdbx_description
1 polymer ?
#
loop_
_entity_poly.entity_id
_entity_poly.type
_entity_poly.pdbx_seq_one_letter_code
_entity_poly.pdbx_strand_id
1 'polypeptide(L)'
;MPGRPGMGGRRRTSRSPEQQEGSAAFTYVMKMWEELSDEERLAWNVQGSNRRSHGINYFKTVNLRRARRGEELTRLPPPSKPYEAKPVLKRLVIRNRGDRITLKLELRRVPTVPTTVWGSRPCNRGLARPDKCPRLGWLLVSADVVIDITALYFNKHARYIEQQGMELVGKRVFIRTRQEMDDGANLFEEVQAVIPPPERPRRPSQKPPFPS
;
A
#
# COMPACT_ATOMS: atom_id res chain seq x y z
N MET A 1 19.14 23.88 -47.12
CA MET A 1 18.18 23.62 -46.02
C MET A 1 18.31 22.15 -45.64
N PRO A 2 18.92 21.79 -44.49
CA PRO A 2 18.99 20.38 -44.08
C PRO A 2 17.66 19.93 -43.45
N GLY A 3 17.15 18.78 -43.93
CA GLY A 3 15.90 18.20 -43.51
C GLY A 3 15.91 17.78 -42.04
N ARG A 4 14.78 18.01 -41.32
CA ARG A 4 14.56 17.54 -39.95
C ARG A 4 14.54 16.03 -39.93
N PRO A 5 15.27 15.38 -38.99
CA PRO A 5 15.14 13.94 -38.79
C PRO A 5 13.75 13.60 -38.27
N GLY A 6 13.11 12.62 -38.90
CA GLY A 6 11.79 12.15 -38.54
C GLY A 6 11.75 11.63 -37.10
N MET A 7 10.74 12.06 -36.35
CA MET A 7 10.41 11.54 -35.02
C MET A 7 10.14 10.04 -35.14
N GLY A 8 11.08 9.24 -34.63
CA GLY A 8 10.92 7.80 -34.52
C GLY A 8 9.69 7.47 -33.70
N GLY A 9 8.70 6.84 -34.37
CA GLY A 9 7.49 6.35 -33.70
C GLY A 9 7.88 5.42 -32.57
N ARG A 10 7.45 5.75 -31.34
CA ARG A 10 7.59 4.87 -30.17
C ARG A 10 6.98 3.52 -30.52
N ARG A 11 7.82 2.49 -30.64
CA ARG A 11 7.38 1.09 -30.77
C ARG A 11 6.43 0.81 -29.61
N ARG A 12 5.16 0.50 -29.92
CA ARG A 12 4.21 -0.02 -28.93
C ARG A 12 4.76 -1.34 -28.43
N THR A 13 5.33 -1.32 -27.22
CA THR A 13 5.69 -2.55 -26.51
C THR A 13 4.44 -3.38 -26.32
N SER A 14 4.50 -4.68 -26.59
CA SER A 14 3.40 -5.61 -26.35
C SER A 14 2.99 -5.51 -24.86
N ARG A 15 1.67 -5.45 -24.62
CA ARG A 15 1.15 -5.41 -23.25
C ARG A 15 1.55 -6.69 -22.51
N SER A 16 1.95 -6.58 -21.25
CA SER A 16 2.18 -7.75 -20.41
C SER A 16 0.87 -8.55 -20.22
N PRO A 17 0.95 -9.88 -19.93
CA PRO A 17 -0.25 -10.68 -19.64
C PRO A 17 -1.16 -10.03 -18.60
N GLU A 18 -0.61 -9.49 -17.50
CA GLU A 18 -1.38 -8.79 -16.48
C GLU A 18 -2.08 -7.53 -16.99
N GLN A 19 -1.46 -6.81 -17.93
CA GLN A 19 -2.08 -5.65 -18.58
C GLN A 19 -3.21 -6.07 -19.55
N GLN A 20 -3.07 -7.22 -20.18
CA GLN A 20 -4.11 -7.79 -21.06
C GLN A 20 -5.32 -8.25 -20.25
N GLU A 21 -5.11 -8.97 -19.15
CA GLU A 21 -6.17 -9.37 -18.21
C GLU A 21 -6.89 -8.17 -17.61
N GLY A 22 -6.14 -7.16 -17.14
CA GLY A 22 -6.72 -5.93 -16.62
C GLY A 22 -7.55 -5.17 -17.67
N SER A 23 -7.13 -5.19 -18.94
CA SER A 23 -7.87 -4.58 -20.04
C SER A 23 -9.14 -5.36 -20.37
N ALA A 24 -9.09 -6.69 -20.38
CA ALA A 24 -10.25 -7.55 -20.62
C ALA A 24 -11.31 -7.38 -19.50
N ALA A 25 -10.87 -7.40 -18.22
CA ALA A 25 -11.75 -7.16 -17.09
C ALA A 25 -12.41 -5.77 -17.16
N PHE A 26 -11.65 -4.74 -17.53
CA PHE A 26 -12.20 -3.39 -17.72
C PHE A 26 -13.27 -3.36 -18.80
N THR A 27 -13.00 -3.94 -19.98
CA THR A 27 -13.96 -4.00 -21.09
C THR A 27 -15.23 -4.73 -20.68
N TYR A 28 -15.11 -5.86 -19.98
CA TYR A 28 -16.25 -6.62 -19.49
C TYR A 28 -17.10 -5.83 -18.49
N VAL A 29 -16.47 -5.16 -17.53
CA VAL A 29 -17.15 -4.29 -16.55
C VAL A 29 -17.87 -3.14 -17.23
N MET A 30 -17.28 -2.53 -18.27
CA MET A 30 -17.93 -1.45 -19.01
C MET A 30 -19.14 -1.94 -19.80
N LYS A 31 -19.05 -3.09 -20.45
CA LYS A 31 -20.19 -3.71 -21.14
C LYS A 31 -21.32 -4.00 -20.15
N MET A 32 -21.01 -4.54 -19.00
CA MET A 32 -22.00 -4.79 -17.94
C MET A 32 -22.68 -3.49 -17.48
N TRP A 33 -21.97 -2.35 -17.40
CA TRP A 33 -22.57 -1.05 -17.10
C TRP A 33 -23.61 -0.63 -18.16
N GLU A 34 -23.31 -0.87 -19.43
CA GLU A 34 -24.22 -0.56 -20.54
C GLU A 34 -25.48 -1.40 -20.50
N GLU A 35 -25.40 -2.62 -19.98
CA GLU A 35 -26.51 -3.57 -19.83
C GLU A 35 -27.35 -3.34 -18.54
N LEU A 36 -26.96 -2.41 -17.65
CA LEU A 36 -27.74 -2.09 -16.46
C LEU A 36 -29.04 -1.36 -16.82
N SER A 37 -30.10 -1.69 -16.08
CA SER A 37 -31.35 -0.91 -16.16
C SER A 37 -31.17 0.51 -15.58
N ASP A 38 -32.10 1.40 -15.87
CA ASP A 38 -32.06 2.76 -15.33
C ASP A 38 -32.18 2.78 -13.79
N GLU A 39 -32.92 1.85 -13.23
CA GLU A 39 -33.06 1.67 -11.77
C GLU A 39 -31.74 1.22 -11.14
N GLU A 40 -31.05 0.24 -11.77
CA GLU A 40 -29.73 -0.20 -11.32
C GLU A 40 -28.71 0.94 -11.41
N ARG A 41 -28.69 1.70 -12.50
CA ARG A 41 -27.81 2.87 -12.67
C ARG A 41 -28.12 3.96 -11.65
N LEU A 42 -29.43 4.19 -11.37
CA LEU A 42 -29.84 5.15 -10.35
C LEU A 42 -29.32 4.73 -8.96
N ALA A 43 -29.42 3.44 -8.60
CA ALA A 43 -28.89 2.94 -7.35
C ALA A 43 -27.37 3.21 -7.20
N TRP A 44 -26.61 2.98 -8.28
CA TRP A 44 -25.18 3.31 -8.32
C TRP A 44 -24.90 4.81 -8.24
N ASN A 45 -25.73 5.65 -8.88
CA ASN A 45 -25.58 7.11 -8.84
C ASN A 45 -25.83 7.65 -7.42
N VAL A 46 -26.86 7.16 -6.73
CA VAL A 46 -27.16 7.53 -5.34
C VAL A 46 -25.98 7.15 -4.43
N GLN A 47 -25.52 5.92 -4.52
CA GLN A 47 -24.38 5.47 -3.70
C GLN A 47 -23.07 6.19 -4.05
N GLY A 48 -22.84 6.45 -5.33
CA GLY A 48 -21.68 7.20 -5.83
C GLY A 48 -21.68 8.63 -5.30
N SER A 49 -22.83 9.33 -5.33
CA SER A 49 -22.98 10.71 -4.81
C SER A 49 -22.65 10.79 -3.32
N ASN A 50 -23.11 9.84 -2.52
CA ASN A 50 -22.76 9.74 -1.10
C ASN A 50 -21.22 9.60 -0.86
N ARG A 51 -20.48 9.22 -1.89
CA ARG A 51 -19.02 9.03 -1.87
C ARG A 51 -18.26 10.07 -2.69
N ARG A 52 -18.91 11.16 -3.09
CA ARG A 52 -18.35 12.20 -3.97
C ARG A 52 -17.78 11.65 -5.28
N SER A 53 -18.45 10.65 -5.84
CA SER A 53 -18.08 10.00 -7.10
C SER A 53 -19.30 9.88 -8.02
N HIS A 54 -19.07 9.81 -9.32
CA HIS A 54 -20.13 9.43 -10.28
C HIS A 54 -20.45 7.95 -10.16
N GLY A 55 -21.71 7.55 -10.33
CA GLY A 55 -22.16 6.16 -10.21
C GLY A 55 -21.36 5.18 -11.06
N ILE A 56 -21.08 5.53 -12.32
CA ILE A 56 -20.23 4.72 -13.21
C ILE A 56 -18.80 4.52 -12.66
N ASN A 57 -18.22 5.52 -12.03
CA ASN A 57 -16.87 5.39 -11.46
C ASN A 57 -16.89 4.52 -10.20
N TYR A 58 -17.96 4.63 -9.42
CA TYR A 58 -18.15 3.76 -8.26
C TYR A 58 -18.38 2.31 -8.70
N PHE A 59 -19.26 2.07 -9.68
CA PHE A 59 -19.50 0.77 -10.29
C PHE A 59 -18.19 0.12 -10.79
N LYS A 60 -17.42 0.86 -11.61
CA LYS A 60 -16.10 0.40 -12.07
C LYS A 60 -15.18 0.02 -10.93
N THR A 61 -15.09 0.87 -9.92
CA THR A 61 -14.20 0.64 -8.78
C THR A 61 -14.55 -0.65 -8.04
N VAL A 62 -15.83 -0.87 -7.77
CA VAL A 62 -16.29 -2.09 -7.07
C VAL A 62 -16.06 -3.32 -7.92
N ASN A 63 -16.55 -3.32 -9.16
CA ASN A 63 -16.52 -4.52 -10.00
C ASN A 63 -15.11 -4.89 -10.49
N LEU A 64 -14.24 -3.92 -10.79
CA LEU A 64 -12.83 -4.24 -11.09
C LEU A 64 -12.07 -4.84 -9.91
N ARG A 65 -12.44 -4.46 -8.67
CA ARG A 65 -11.86 -5.10 -7.48
C ARG A 65 -12.35 -6.54 -7.32
N ARG A 66 -13.64 -6.78 -7.51
CA ARG A 66 -14.22 -8.11 -7.49
C ARG A 66 -13.60 -9.01 -8.56
N ALA A 67 -13.47 -8.51 -9.79
CA ALA A 67 -12.80 -9.23 -10.87
C ALA A 67 -11.36 -9.64 -10.51
N ARG A 68 -10.57 -8.72 -9.92
CA ARG A 68 -9.19 -9.03 -9.49
C ARG A 68 -9.10 -10.07 -8.37
N ARG A 69 -10.17 -10.27 -7.63
CA ARG A 69 -10.26 -11.30 -6.57
C ARG A 69 -10.88 -12.61 -7.06
N GLY A 70 -11.27 -12.67 -8.34
CA GLY A 70 -12.01 -13.81 -8.89
C GLY A 70 -13.43 -13.94 -8.34
N GLU A 71 -14.00 -12.85 -7.79
CA GLU A 71 -15.36 -12.80 -7.26
C GLU A 71 -16.36 -12.49 -8.37
N GLU A 72 -17.60 -12.95 -8.20
CA GLU A 72 -18.70 -12.60 -9.08
C GLU A 72 -18.96 -11.09 -9.11
N LEU A 73 -19.19 -10.53 -10.29
CA LEU A 73 -19.50 -9.11 -10.43
C LEU A 73 -20.94 -8.82 -9.96
N THR A 74 -21.17 -7.59 -9.50
CA THR A 74 -22.49 -7.21 -8.97
C THR A 74 -23.15 -6.15 -9.86
N ARG A 75 -24.45 -6.34 -10.13
CA ARG A 75 -25.29 -5.35 -10.84
C ARG A 75 -25.80 -4.26 -9.90
N LEU A 76 -25.96 -4.56 -8.63
CA LEU A 76 -26.39 -3.61 -7.61
C LEU A 76 -25.22 -3.16 -6.74
N PRO A 77 -25.21 -1.92 -6.27
CA PRO A 77 -24.19 -1.47 -5.33
C PRO A 77 -24.27 -2.28 -4.02
N PRO A 78 -23.12 -2.57 -3.41
CA PRO A 78 -23.13 -3.23 -2.12
C PRO A 78 -23.92 -2.39 -1.10
N PRO A 79 -24.64 -3.03 -0.18
CA PRO A 79 -25.43 -2.31 0.82
C PRO A 79 -24.52 -1.35 1.60
N SER A 80 -25.00 -0.13 1.81
CA SER A 80 -24.30 0.85 2.63
C SER A 80 -24.36 0.43 4.10
N LYS A 81 -23.52 -0.54 4.47
CA LYS A 81 -23.28 -0.82 5.89
C LYS A 81 -22.47 0.34 6.46
N PRO A 82 -22.83 0.89 7.63
CA PRO A 82 -21.96 1.80 8.33
C PRO A 82 -20.61 1.09 8.52
N TYR A 83 -19.59 1.66 7.91
CA TYR A 83 -18.27 1.06 7.89
C TYR A 83 -17.60 1.26 9.23
N GLU A 84 -17.52 0.22 10.04
CA GLU A 84 -16.63 0.19 11.20
C GLU A 84 -15.20 -0.10 10.75
N ALA A 85 -14.56 0.92 10.19
CA ALA A 85 -13.14 0.87 9.91
C ALA A 85 -12.37 0.74 11.23
N LYS A 86 -11.96 -0.48 11.54
CA LYS A 86 -11.15 -0.68 12.75
C LYS A 86 -9.67 -0.53 12.40
N PRO A 87 -8.95 0.40 13.03
CA PRO A 87 -7.53 0.60 12.75
C PRO A 87 -6.73 -0.69 12.99
N VAL A 88 -5.82 -0.96 12.04
CA VAL A 88 -4.98 -2.17 12.05
C VAL A 88 -3.59 -1.85 12.57
N LEU A 89 -3.05 -0.66 12.23
CA LEU A 89 -1.70 -0.28 12.62
C LEU A 89 -1.63 0.07 14.11
N LYS A 90 -0.59 -0.44 14.77
CA LYS A 90 -0.25 -0.08 16.14
C LYS A 90 0.95 0.86 16.17
N ARG A 91 2.08 0.38 15.66
CA ARG A 91 3.32 1.17 15.58
C ARG A 91 4.32 0.55 14.62
N LEU A 92 5.30 1.37 14.22
CA LEU A 92 6.52 0.94 13.55
C LEU A 92 7.65 0.87 14.59
N VAL A 93 8.30 -0.29 14.67
CA VAL A 93 9.47 -0.52 15.54
C VAL A 93 10.70 -0.62 14.65
N ILE A 94 11.67 0.26 14.88
CA ILE A 94 12.95 0.23 14.18
C ILE A 94 14.03 -0.08 15.21
N ARG A 95 14.85 -1.08 14.92
CA ARG A 95 16.05 -1.41 15.74
C ARG A 95 17.29 -1.28 14.86
N ASN A 96 18.31 -0.67 15.43
CA ASN A 96 19.61 -0.50 14.79
C ASN A 96 20.67 -1.19 15.65
N ARG A 97 21.24 -2.28 15.13
CA ARG A 97 22.31 -3.04 15.80
C ARG A 97 23.72 -2.64 15.35
N GLY A 98 23.83 -1.57 14.55
CA GLY A 98 25.09 -1.12 13.98
C GLY A 98 25.34 -1.71 12.59
N ASP A 99 25.43 -3.01 12.51
CA ASP A 99 25.58 -3.78 11.26
C ASP A 99 24.26 -3.96 10.50
N ARG A 100 23.13 -3.90 11.20
CA ARG A 100 21.81 -4.16 10.65
C ARG A 100 20.72 -3.28 11.26
N ILE A 101 19.91 -2.68 10.39
CA ILE A 101 18.68 -2.01 10.76
C ILE A 101 17.50 -2.92 10.41
N THR A 102 16.58 -3.12 11.35
CA THR A 102 15.37 -3.90 11.15
C THR A 102 14.13 -3.05 11.35
N LEU A 103 13.11 -3.25 10.51
CA LEU A 103 11.82 -2.58 10.57
C LEU A 103 10.73 -3.61 10.79
N LYS A 104 10.02 -3.50 11.91
CA LYS A 104 8.89 -4.35 12.24
C LYS A 104 7.63 -3.52 12.37
N LEU A 105 6.58 -3.93 11.68
CA LEU A 105 5.26 -3.33 11.76
C LEU A 105 4.43 -4.11 12.76
N GLU A 106 4.10 -3.50 13.89
CA GLU A 106 3.17 -4.08 14.86
C GLU A 106 1.74 -3.68 14.51
N LEU A 107 0.86 -4.66 14.49
CA LEU A 107 -0.55 -4.50 14.22
C LEU A 107 -1.35 -4.60 15.52
N ARG A 108 -2.48 -3.92 15.59
CA ARG A 108 -3.48 -4.08 16.66
C ARG A 108 -4.24 -5.39 16.47
N ARG A 109 -4.40 -5.79 15.21
CA ARG A 109 -5.10 -6.99 14.77
C ARG A 109 -4.65 -7.37 13.35
N VAL A 110 -4.88 -8.60 12.98
CA VAL A 110 -4.67 -9.07 11.61
C VAL A 110 -5.69 -8.40 10.68
N PRO A 111 -5.26 -7.85 9.52
CA PRO A 111 -6.18 -7.34 8.52
C PRO A 111 -7.11 -8.43 8.01
N THR A 112 -8.40 -8.17 7.97
CA THR A 112 -9.41 -9.08 7.40
C THR A 112 -9.62 -8.86 5.91
N VAL A 113 -9.03 -7.80 5.36
CA VAL A 113 -9.12 -7.41 3.94
C VAL A 113 -7.72 -7.13 3.38
N PRO A 114 -7.55 -7.25 2.04
CA PRO A 114 -6.28 -6.95 1.40
C PRO A 114 -5.79 -5.55 1.78
N THR A 115 -4.58 -5.49 2.31
CA THR A 115 -4.00 -4.26 2.81
C THR A 115 -2.72 -3.96 2.05
N THR A 116 -2.68 -2.81 1.37
CA THR A 116 -1.47 -2.34 0.68
C THR A 116 -0.62 -1.53 1.64
N VAL A 117 0.70 -1.69 1.56
CA VAL A 117 1.68 -0.98 2.38
C VAL A 117 2.57 -0.10 1.52
N TRP A 118 2.72 1.15 1.93
CA TRP A 118 3.69 2.10 1.37
C TRP A 118 4.69 2.51 2.45
N GLY A 119 5.92 2.77 2.03
CA GLY A 119 6.95 3.30 2.90
C GLY A 119 7.62 4.52 2.31
N SER A 120 7.82 5.56 3.10
CA SER A 120 8.60 6.71 2.68
C SER A 120 10.07 6.36 2.56
N ARG A 121 10.82 7.14 1.77
CA ARG A 121 12.27 7.18 1.90
C ARG A 121 12.64 7.68 3.31
N PRO A 122 13.83 7.31 3.84
CA PRO A 122 14.32 7.95 5.04
C PRO A 122 14.41 9.47 4.82
N CYS A 123 13.84 10.27 5.71
CA CYS A 123 13.75 11.71 5.51
C CYS A 123 13.98 12.50 6.78
N ASN A 124 14.34 13.77 6.64
CA ASN A 124 14.39 14.72 7.75
C ASN A 124 12.98 15.09 8.22
N ARG A 125 12.88 15.61 9.43
CA ARG A 125 11.61 16.06 10.01
C ARG A 125 10.95 17.08 9.07
N GLY A 126 9.71 16.84 8.69
CA GLY A 126 8.92 17.77 7.86
C GLY A 126 9.01 17.58 6.33
N LEU A 127 9.90 16.71 5.82
CA LEU A 127 10.08 16.50 4.37
C LEU A 127 9.30 15.31 3.78
N ALA A 128 8.69 14.50 4.61
CA ALA A 128 7.92 13.36 4.12
C ALA A 128 6.57 13.83 3.57
N ARG A 129 6.36 13.60 2.28
CA ARG A 129 5.04 13.69 1.65
C ARG A 129 4.47 12.28 1.54
N PRO A 130 3.43 11.95 2.33
CA PRO A 130 2.83 10.61 2.31
C PRO A 130 2.31 10.16 0.95
N ASP A 131 1.90 11.11 0.11
CA ASP A 131 1.41 10.91 -1.25
C ASP A 131 2.48 10.44 -2.23
N LYS A 132 3.77 10.66 -1.93
CA LYS A 132 4.91 10.25 -2.75
C LYS A 132 5.64 9.00 -2.25
N CYS A 133 5.06 8.29 -1.29
CA CYS A 133 5.63 7.05 -0.79
C CYS A 133 5.50 5.94 -1.84
N PRO A 134 6.58 5.24 -2.23
CA PRO A 134 6.48 4.07 -3.08
C PRO A 134 5.76 2.94 -2.35
N ARG A 135 5.04 2.13 -3.11
CA ARG A 135 4.43 0.90 -2.61
C ARG A 135 5.52 -0.10 -2.25
N LEU A 136 5.48 -0.61 -1.02
CA LEU A 136 6.38 -1.66 -0.56
C LEU A 136 5.87 -3.05 -0.95
N GLY A 137 4.57 -3.31 -0.80
CA GLY A 137 3.97 -4.59 -1.08
C GLY A 137 2.52 -4.67 -0.60
N TRP A 138 2.00 -5.90 -0.61
CA TRP A 138 0.74 -6.25 0.00
C TRP A 138 1.04 -6.92 1.35
N LEU A 139 0.32 -6.52 2.38
CA LEU A 139 0.14 -7.39 3.53
C LEU A 139 -0.90 -8.42 3.11
N LEU A 140 -0.43 -9.57 2.70
CA LEU A 140 -1.29 -10.75 2.66
C LEU A 140 -1.83 -10.96 4.07
N VAL A 141 -3.04 -11.47 4.18
CA VAL A 141 -3.67 -11.88 5.43
C VAL A 141 -2.70 -12.85 6.12
N SER A 142 -1.74 -12.28 6.85
CA SER A 142 -0.77 -13.02 7.65
C SER A 142 -1.39 -13.23 9.02
N ALA A 143 -1.24 -14.42 9.58
CA ALA A 143 -1.71 -14.71 10.93
C ALA A 143 -0.94 -13.90 12.02
N ASP A 144 0.11 -13.18 11.64
CA ASP A 144 1.00 -12.50 12.57
C ASP A 144 0.61 -11.04 12.80
N VAL A 145 0.58 -10.64 14.06
CA VAL A 145 0.41 -9.24 14.48
C VAL A 145 1.72 -8.44 14.45
N VAL A 146 2.86 -9.10 14.17
CA VAL A 146 4.17 -8.47 14.01
C VAL A 146 4.77 -8.92 12.69
N ILE A 147 4.94 -7.98 11.76
CA ILE A 147 5.41 -8.26 10.41
C ILE A 147 6.78 -7.62 10.22
N ASP A 148 7.77 -8.42 9.81
CA ASP A 148 9.07 -7.91 9.42
C ASP A 148 9.01 -7.38 7.98
N ILE A 149 9.13 -6.08 7.83
CA ILE A 149 9.11 -5.39 6.53
C ILE A 149 10.51 -4.93 6.10
N THR A 150 11.55 -5.36 6.79
CA THR A 150 12.94 -4.92 6.58
C THR A 150 13.38 -5.12 5.13
N ALA A 151 13.28 -6.34 4.61
CA ALA A 151 13.70 -6.64 3.24
C ALA A 151 12.87 -5.87 2.21
N LEU A 152 11.55 -5.80 2.38
CA LEU A 152 10.67 -5.03 1.49
C LEU A 152 11.05 -3.55 1.45
N TYR A 153 11.33 -2.97 2.61
CA TYR A 153 11.69 -1.57 2.74
C TYR A 153 13.04 -1.27 2.07
N PHE A 154 14.10 -1.99 2.45
CA PHE A 154 15.44 -1.73 1.94
C PHE A 154 15.58 -2.07 0.45
N ASN A 155 15.01 -3.16 -0.04
CA ASN A 155 15.02 -3.47 -1.47
C ASN A 155 14.39 -2.35 -2.30
N LYS A 156 13.33 -1.72 -1.80
CA LYS A 156 12.66 -0.62 -2.50
C LYS A 156 13.45 0.68 -2.47
N HIS A 157 14.25 0.91 -1.43
CA HIS A 157 14.97 2.17 -1.21
C HIS A 157 16.49 2.07 -1.38
N ALA A 158 17.06 0.88 -1.65
CA ALA A 158 18.50 0.63 -1.71
C ALA A 158 19.23 1.67 -2.59
N ARG A 159 18.82 1.79 -3.84
CA ARG A 159 19.44 2.75 -4.79
C ARG A 159 19.42 4.19 -4.28
N TYR A 160 18.36 4.61 -3.63
CA TYR A 160 18.25 5.96 -3.09
C TYR A 160 19.21 6.17 -1.92
N ILE A 161 19.28 5.19 -1.02
CA ILE A 161 20.14 5.25 0.17
C ILE A 161 21.61 5.26 -0.27
N GLU A 162 21.99 4.40 -1.19
CA GLU A 162 23.35 4.31 -1.76
C GLU A 162 23.75 5.60 -2.49
N GLN A 163 22.88 6.12 -3.37
CA GLN A 163 23.17 7.34 -4.14
C GLN A 163 23.34 8.59 -3.29
N GLN A 164 22.68 8.64 -2.15
CA GLN A 164 22.75 9.79 -1.25
C GLN A 164 23.88 9.69 -0.23
N GLY A 165 24.58 8.53 -0.13
CA GLY A 165 25.55 8.28 0.94
C GLY A 165 24.97 8.60 2.32
N MET A 166 23.68 8.33 2.51
CA MET A 166 22.87 8.93 3.55
C MET A 166 23.14 8.26 4.90
N GLU A 167 23.52 9.07 5.88
CA GLU A 167 23.44 8.66 7.28
C GLU A 167 21.97 8.43 7.67
N LEU A 168 21.61 7.22 8.07
CA LEU A 168 20.25 6.82 8.37
C LEU A 168 19.81 7.15 9.79
N VAL A 169 20.75 7.25 10.73
CA VAL A 169 20.46 7.59 12.13
C VAL A 169 19.78 8.95 12.23
N GLY A 170 18.73 9.03 13.01
CA GLY A 170 17.93 10.24 13.17
C GLY A 170 16.94 10.52 12.04
N LYS A 171 17.01 9.79 10.92
CA LYS A 171 16.02 9.92 9.85
C LYS A 171 14.69 9.28 10.27
N ARG A 172 13.60 9.85 9.74
CA ARG A 172 12.24 9.38 9.98
C ARG A 172 11.77 8.51 8.84
N VAL A 173 11.06 7.46 9.17
CA VAL A 173 10.39 6.56 8.24
C VAL A 173 8.90 6.60 8.52
N PHE A 174 8.10 6.75 7.46
CA PHE A 174 6.65 6.67 7.50
C PHE A 174 6.20 5.40 6.81
N ILE A 175 5.29 4.68 7.43
CA ILE A 175 4.59 3.54 6.82
C ILE A 175 3.12 3.88 6.78
N ARG A 176 2.54 3.81 5.60
CA ARG A 176 1.12 3.99 5.35
C ARG A 176 0.51 2.70 4.89
N THR A 177 -0.70 2.40 5.35
CA THR A 177 -1.50 1.29 4.83
C THR A 177 -2.79 1.81 4.21
N ARG A 178 -3.32 1.05 3.26
CA ARG A 178 -4.66 1.21 2.71
C ARG A 178 -5.36 -0.13 2.75
N GLN A 179 -6.46 -0.19 3.46
CA GLN A 179 -7.39 -1.31 3.41
C GLN A 179 -8.44 -1.00 2.36
N GLU A 180 -8.63 -1.93 1.42
CA GLU A 180 -9.63 -1.82 0.37
C GLU A 180 -10.86 -2.60 0.81
N MET A 181 -11.95 -1.90 1.08
CA MET A 181 -13.19 -2.48 1.57
C MET A 181 -14.09 -2.89 0.41
N ASP A 182 -14.99 -3.83 0.66
CA ASP A 182 -15.90 -4.37 -0.35
C ASP A 182 -16.83 -3.30 -0.94
N ASP A 183 -17.18 -2.31 -0.15
CA ASP A 183 -18.00 -1.18 -0.55
C ASP A 183 -17.25 -0.10 -1.36
N GLY A 184 -15.99 -0.33 -1.70
CA GLY A 184 -15.15 0.61 -2.42
C GLY A 184 -14.50 1.69 -1.56
N ALA A 185 -14.81 1.77 -0.27
CA ALA A 185 -14.12 2.68 0.64
C ALA A 185 -12.66 2.26 0.85
N ASN A 186 -11.82 3.23 1.20
CA ASN A 186 -10.44 2.98 1.57
C ASN A 186 -10.21 3.53 2.98
N LEU A 187 -9.66 2.68 3.84
CA LEU A 187 -9.14 3.15 5.11
C LEU A 187 -7.63 3.34 4.99
N PHE A 188 -7.19 4.55 5.28
CA PHE A 188 -5.78 4.89 5.36
C PHE A 188 -5.36 5.04 6.80
N GLU A 189 -4.22 4.44 7.14
CA GLU A 189 -3.56 4.61 8.42
C GLU A 189 -2.09 4.88 8.20
N GLU A 190 -1.47 5.59 9.13
CA GLU A 190 -0.06 5.94 9.07
C GLU A 190 0.60 5.78 10.44
N VAL A 191 1.79 5.23 10.43
CA VAL A 191 2.69 5.19 11.58
C VAL A 191 4.07 5.65 11.16
N GLN A 192 4.82 6.21 12.12
CA GLN A 192 6.17 6.70 11.86
C GLN A 192 7.11 6.31 13.00
N ALA A 193 8.39 6.21 12.67
CA ALA A 193 9.45 6.02 13.64
C ALA A 193 10.74 6.70 13.18
N VAL A 194 11.60 7.03 14.13
CA VAL A 194 12.94 7.54 13.85
C VAL A 194 13.92 6.38 13.93
N ILE A 195 14.88 6.32 13.00
CA ILE A 195 15.96 5.33 13.04
C ILE A 195 16.87 5.67 14.21
N PRO A 196 16.94 4.82 15.23
CA PRO A 196 17.71 5.11 16.43
C PRO A 196 19.23 4.96 16.18
N PRO A 197 20.09 5.51 17.04
CA PRO A 197 21.51 5.18 17.06
C PRO A 197 21.69 3.68 17.32
N PRO A 198 22.87 3.11 16.98
CA PRO A 198 23.17 1.71 17.24
C PRO A 198 22.98 1.33 18.71
N GLU A 199 22.30 0.20 18.93
CA GLU A 199 22.20 -0.37 20.29
C GLU A 199 23.59 -0.69 20.80
N ARG A 200 23.92 -0.19 21.99
CA ARG A 200 25.19 -0.54 22.64
C ARG A 200 25.20 -2.05 22.92
N PRO A 201 26.31 -2.76 22.65
CA PRO A 201 26.41 -4.16 23.01
C PRO A 201 26.14 -4.31 24.51
N ARG A 202 25.23 -5.19 24.88
CA ARG A 202 24.98 -5.50 26.30
C ARG A 202 26.30 -6.00 26.88
N ARG A 203 26.80 -5.30 27.90
CA ARG A 203 27.91 -5.85 28.68
C ARG A 203 27.45 -7.22 29.20
N PRO A 204 28.28 -8.28 29.04
CA PRO A 204 27.99 -9.56 29.68
C PRO A 204 27.75 -9.29 31.17
N SER A 205 26.63 -9.78 31.69
CA SER A 205 26.34 -9.68 33.10
C SER A 205 27.50 -10.36 33.86
N GLN A 206 28.32 -9.60 34.55
CA GLN A 206 29.28 -10.18 35.50
C GLN A 206 28.44 -10.97 36.48
N LYS A 207 28.49 -12.30 36.39
CA LYS A 207 28.00 -13.14 37.50
C LYS A 207 28.72 -12.70 38.77
N PRO A 208 28.00 -12.41 39.86
CA PRO A 208 28.64 -12.15 41.13
C PRO A 208 29.53 -13.35 41.45
N PRO A 209 30.77 -13.14 41.96
CA PRO A 209 31.59 -14.24 42.42
C PRO A 209 30.79 -14.99 43.48
N PHE A 210 30.73 -16.30 43.37
CA PHE A 210 30.10 -17.17 44.36
C PHE A 210 30.80 -16.89 45.70
N PRO A 211 30.06 -16.64 46.81
CA PRO A 211 30.66 -16.60 48.14
C PRO A 211 31.20 -17.99 48.43
N SER A 212 32.47 -18.04 48.88
CA SER A 212 33.20 -19.23 49.35
C SER A 212 32.59 -19.74 50.64
#